data_1408708eae354943248d54d1bb8ca691
#
_entry.id   1408708eae354943248d54d1bb8ca691
#
_cell.length_a   1.000
_cell.length_b   1.000
_cell.length_c   1.000
_cell.angle_alpha   90.00
_cell.angle_beta   90.00
_cell.angle_gamma   90.00
#
_symmetry.space_group_name_H-M   'P 1'
#
loop_
_entity.id
_entity.type
_entity.pdbx_description
1 polymer ?
#
loop_
_entity_poly.entity_id
_entity_poly.type
_entity_poly.pdbx_seq_one_letter_code
_entity_poly.pdbx_strand_id
1 'polypeptide(L)' 'MSVAIRIDDELYEEAKRSAEAECRTVPLQVAYWAKIGRAALDNPDLPIEFIRDILAAKKQGDFEPFEFTEE' A
#
# COMPACT_ATOMS: atom_id res chain seq x y z
N MET A 1 12.81 0.46 10.66
CA MET A 1 12.29 0.85 11.96
C MET A 1 10.79 0.62 12.02
N SER A 2 10.29 0.05 13.07
CA SER A 2 8.87 -0.20 13.16
C SER A 2 8.27 0.60 14.31
N VAL A 3 7.04 1.02 14.09
CA VAL A 3 6.32 1.86 15.04
C VAL A 3 4.97 1.25 15.30
N ALA A 4 4.56 1.18 16.55
CA ALA A 4 3.24 0.67 16.89
C ALA A 4 2.21 1.78 16.72
N ILE A 5 1.13 1.47 16.03
CA ILE A 5 0.06 2.41 15.79
C ILE A 5 -1.25 1.75 16.18
N ARG A 6 -2.13 2.51 16.82
CA ARG A 6 -3.42 2.03 17.21
C ARG A 6 -4.44 2.32 16.14
N ILE A 7 -5.23 1.32 15.76
CA ILE A 7 -6.35 1.53 14.85
C ILE A 7 -7.60 0.91 15.48
N ASP A 8 -8.76 1.38 15.05
CA ASP A 8 -10.00 0.89 15.62
C ASP A 8 -10.31 -0.51 15.10
N ASP A 9 -11.16 -1.22 15.84
CA ASP A 9 -11.45 -2.62 15.55
C ASP A 9 -12.10 -2.79 14.18
N GLU A 10 -12.98 -1.90 13.81
CA GLU A 10 -13.69 -2.02 12.55
C GLU A 10 -12.72 -1.92 11.38
N LEU A 11 -11.82 -0.96 11.42
CA LEU A 11 -10.83 -0.81 10.36
C LEU A 11 -9.89 -2.00 10.34
N TYR A 12 -9.52 -2.49 11.51
CA TYR A 12 -8.65 -3.65 11.59
C TYR A 12 -9.27 -4.87 10.93
N GLU A 13 -10.56 -5.12 11.19
CA GLU A 13 -11.24 -6.27 10.58
C GLU A 13 -11.33 -6.13 9.07
N GLU A 14 -11.59 -4.92 8.60
CA GLU A 14 -11.60 -4.70 7.15
C GLU A 14 -10.23 -4.91 6.53
N ALA A 15 -9.19 -4.44 7.22
CA ALA A 15 -7.84 -4.62 6.73
C ALA A 15 -7.48 -6.11 6.70
N LYS A 16 -7.93 -6.86 7.69
CA LYS A 16 -7.65 -8.29 7.75
C LYS A 16 -8.27 -9.02 6.56
N ARG A 17 -9.53 -8.70 6.25
CA ARG A 17 -10.20 -9.33 5.12
C ARG A 17 -9.53 -8.96 3.79
N SER A 18 -9.18 -7.69 3.63
CA SER A 18 -8.53 -7.25 2.42
C SER A 18 -7.14 -7.84 2.27
N ALA A 19 -6.42 -7.94 3.38
CA ALA A 19 -5.07 -8.50 3.36
C ALA A 19 -5.11 -9.96 2.92
N GLU A 20 -6.08 -10.72 3.41
CA GLU A 20 -6.21 -12.12 3.01
C GLU A 20 -6.52 -12.22 1.52
N ALA A 21 -7.42 -11.38 1.02
CA ALA A 21 -7.79 -11.42 -0.38
C ALA A 21 -6.63 -11.02 -1.29
N GLU A 22 -5.76 -10.13 -0.82
CA GLU A 22 -4.67 -9.61 -1.64
C GLU A 22 -3.32 -10.21 -1.28
N CYS A 23 -3.32 -11.25 -0.47
CA CYS A 23 -2.09 -11.96 -0.06
C CYS A 23 -1.08 -11.02 0.58
N ARG A 24 -1.56 -10.21 1.51
CA ARG A 24 -0.71 -9.30 2.27
C ARG A 24 -0.86 -9.55 3.75
N THR A 25 0.09 -9.05 4.54
CA THR A 25 -0.10 -9.00 5.98
C THR A 25 -0.94 -7.78 6.34
N VAL A 26 -1.54 -7.79 7.52
CA VAL A 26 -2.37 -6.66 7.94
C VAL A 26 -1.56 -5.36 7.99
N PRO A 27 -0.35 -5.33 8.59
CA PRO A 27 0.42 -4.08 8.58
C PRO A 27 0.72 -3.58 7.17
N LEU A 28 1.02 -4.46 6.23
CA LEU A 28 1.29 -4.05 4.86
C LEU A 28 0.03 -3.52 4.19
N GLN A 29 -1.13 -4.13 4.49
CA GLN A 29 -2.39 -3.65 3.93
C GLN A 29 -2.71 -2.25 4.42
N VAL A 30 -2.54 -2.01 5.71
CA VAL A 30 -2.79 -0.69 6.27
C VAL A 30 -1.81 0.34 5.70
N ALA A 31 -0.55 -0.03 5.57
CA ALA A 31 0.45 0.87 4.99
C ALA A 31 0.11 1.21 3.53
N TYR A 32 -0.37 0.24 2.78
CA TYR A 32 -0.77 0.46 1.39
C TYR A 32 -1.92 1.47 1.33
N TRP A 33 -2.95 1.25 2.16
CA TRP A 33 -4.07 2.18 2.21
C TRP A 33 -3.64 3.58 2.63
N ALA A 34 -2.71 3.65 3.58
CA ALA A 34 -2.23 4.96 4.04
C ALA A 34 -1.50 5.70 2.92
N LYS A 35 -0.72 4.99 2.13
CA LYS A 35 -0.02 5.60 1.00
C LYS A 35 -1.00 6.12 -0.04
N ILE A 36 -2.02 5.32 -0.35
CA ILE A 36 -3.04 5.75 -1.31
C ILE A 36 -3.78 6.96 -0.77
N GLY A 37 -4.17 6.92 0.50
CA GLY A 37 -4.91 8.02 1.09
C GLY A 37 -4.10 9.30 1.12
N ARG A 38 -2.84 9.21 1.47
CA ARG A 38 -1.98 10.38 1.50
C ARG A 38 -1.80 10.97 0.10
N ALA A 39 -1.56 10.09 -0.88
CA ALA A 39 -1.41 10.56 -2.25
C ALA A 39 -2.69 11.20 -2.77
N ALA A 40 -3.84 10.65 -2.39
CA ALA A 40 -5.12 11.23 -2.79
C ALA A 40 -5.34 12.59 -2.17
N LEU A 41 -4.96 12.75 -0.90
CA LEU A 41 -5.10 14.04 -0.24
C LEU A 41 -4.17 15.08 -0.85
N ASP A 42 -2.97 14.67 -1.25
CA ASP A 42 -2.02 15.59 -1.88
C ASP A 42 -2.41 15.92 -3.32
N ASN A 43 -3.21 15.07 -3.96
CA ASN A 43 -3.57 15.24 -5.37
C ASN A 43 -5.07 15.05 -5.55
N PRO A 44 -5.88 15.98 -5.02
CA PRO A 44 -7.32 15.78 -5.03
C PRO A 44 -7.94 15.76 -6.42
N ASP A 45 -7.22 16.22 -7.44
CA ASP A 45 -7.71 16.23 -8.81
C ASP A 45 -7.53 14.89 -9.51
N LEU A 46 -6.77 13.96 -8.94
CA LEU A 46 -6.49 12.70 -9.60
C LEU A 46 -7.46 11.61 -9.15
N PRO A 47 -7.95 10.77 -10.06
CA PRO A 47 -8.77 9.62 -9.67
C PRO A 47 -7.94 8.65 -8.84
N ILE A 48 -8.59 7.98 -7.92
CA ILE A 48 -7.88 7.07 -7.03
C ILE A 48 -7.28 5.87 -7.78
N GLU A 49 -7.92 5.46 -8.87
CA GLU A 49 -7.38 4.37 -9.68
C GLU A 49 -6.04 4.75 -10.29
N PHE A 50 -5.91 6.01 -10.69
CA PHE A 50 -4.67 6.50 -11.26
C PHE A 50 -3.55 6.49 -10.21
N ILE A 51 -3.90 6.91 -8.99
CA ILE A 51 -2.95 6.91 -7.88
C ILE A 51 -2.49 5.48 -7.58
N ARG A 52 -3.41 4.55 -7.56
CA ARG A 52 -3.07 3.15 -7.33
C ARG A 52 -2.10 2.63 -8.38
N ASP A 53 -2.34 2.99 -9.64
CA ASP A 53 -1.49 2.54 -10.73
C ASP A 53 -0.08 3.10 -10.61
N ILE A 54 0.04 4.36 -10.20
CA ILE A 54 1.34 4.98 -10.01
C ILE A 54 2.12 4.28 -8.90
N LEU A 55 1.45 3.99 -7.79
CA LEU A 55 2.11 3.32 -6.68
C LEU A 55 2.53 1.91 -7.04
N ALA A 56 1.72 1.21 -7.81
CA ALA A 56 2.07 -0.12 -8.26
C ALA A 56 3.29 -0.10 -9.17
N ALA A 57 3.34 0.85 -10.09
CA ALA A 57 4.48 0.97 -10.99
C ALA A 57 5.75 1.32 -10.23
N LYS A 58 5.64 2.20 -9.25
CA LYS A 58 6.78 2.57 -8.44
C LYS A 58 7.32 1.38 -7.67
N LYS A 59 6.43 0.59 -7.13
CA LYS A 59 6.84 -0.59 -6.38
C LYS A 59 7.55 -1.59 -7.29
N GLN A 60 7.06 -1.77 -8.50
CA GLN A 60 7.72 -2.64 -9.45
C GLN A 60 9.09 -2.12 -9.81
N GLY A 61 9.23 -0.82 -9.95
CA GLY A 61 10.52 -0.23 -10.22
C GLY A 61 11.51 -0.48 -9.10
N ASP A 62 11.03 -0.47 -7.87
CA ASP A 62 11.89 -0.73 -6.73
C ASP A 62 12.43 -2.15 -6.74
N PHE A 63 11.66 -3.09 -7.30
CA PHE A 63 12.11 -4.45 -7.37
C PHE A 63 13.09 -4.70 -8.48
N GLU A 64 12.97 -4.00 -9.55
CA GLU A 64 13.75 -4.30 -10.72
C GLU A 64 15.25 -4.24 -10.55
N PRO A 65 15.78 -3.36 -9.74
CA PRO A 65 17.23 -3.31 -9.60
C PRO A 65 17.83 -4.60 -9.10
N PHE A 66 17.06 -5.43 -8.59
CA PHE A 66 17.59 -6.65 -8.20
C PHE A 66 17.88 -7.53 -9.26
N GLU A 67 17.54 -7.52 -10.01
CA GLU A 67 17.73 -8.44 -10.91
C GLU A 67 18.63 -8.69 -11.43
N PHE A 68 18.50 -8.37 -11.01
CA PHE A 68 19.09 -8.66 -11.35
C PHE A 68 19.77 -8.82 -11.55
N THR A 69 19.73 -8.80 -11.23
CA THR A 69 20.47 -8.93 -11.32
C THR A 69 21.00 -9.45 -11.37
N GLU A 70 20.78 -9.81 -11.23
CA GLU A 70 21.29 -10.40 -11.23
C GLU A 70 21.51 -10.90 -11.57
N GLU A 71 21.38 -10.99 -11.57
CA GLU A 71 21.64 -11.57 -11.92
C GLU A 71 21.95 -11.85 -12.21
#